data_7214a58d5254f14261a03ea1e6fa52c9
#
_entry.id   7214a58d5254f14261a03ea1e6fa52c9
#
_cell.length_a   1.000
_cell.length_b   1.000
_cell.length_c   1.000
_cell.angle_alpha   90.00
_cell.angle_beta   90.00
_cell.angle_gamma   90.00
#
_symmetry.space_group_name_H-M   'P 1'
#
loop_
_entity.id
_entity.type
_entity.pdbx_description
1 polymer ?
#
loop_
_entity_poly.entity_id
_entity_poly.type
_entity_poly.pdbx_seq_one_letter_code
_entity_poly.pdbx_strand_id
1 'polypeptide(L)'
;MLLNSSEYLNTVESIKQEIRAAQYRASVSVNRELLLLYHTIGNTINAHKTRGSKFIESLSADIKLAFPDASGYSVRNLKYMAKFALAYPDEEFVQQPVAQIPWGHNTVLLDKLSSPEERLWYAEKVIENGWSRNVLIHQIEGGLYQRQAIASKITNFEARLPASQSELALQTMKDPYLFDFIPLKENMLERDIEQALVKDVTKLLLELGTGFAFLGNQYHLNVGGDDFYIDLLFYNLSLRCYVVIELKTGEFKPEYAGQLNFYLSAVDGLLKKEQDHPSIGLLLCKSKNDLVAEYSLKDMSKPIGVSAYRITSCLPEEFEKQLPSVEDLQKRIL
;
A
#
# COMPACT_ATOMS: atom_id res chain seq x y z
N MET A 1 -31.23 32.73 -11.39
CA MET A 1 -31.31 32.49 -9.92
C MET A 1 -31.28 31.02 -9.50
N LEU A 2 -31.44 30.06 -10.38
CA LEU A 2 -31.40 28.61 -10.04
C LEU A 2 -29.98 28.03 -9.84
N LEU A 3 -28.95 28.64 -10.46
CA LEU A 3 -27.59 28.09 -10.50
C LEU A 3 -26.82 28.11 -9.16
N ASN A 4 -27.29 28.82 -8.15
CA ASN A 4 -26.64 28.95 -6.83
C ASN A 4 -27.52 28.52 -5.66
N SER A 5 -28.65 27.84 -5.90
CA SER A 5 -29.43 27.28 -4.80
C SER A 5 -28.73 26.02 -4.26
N SER A 6 -28.68 25.85 -2.94
CA SER A 6 -28.11 24.65 -2.29
C SER A 6 -28.71 23.36 -2.83
N GLU A 7 -30.01 23.36 -3.14
CA GLU A 7 -30.73 22.23 -3.72
C GLU A 7 -30.24 21.88 -5.13
N TYR A 8 -29.98 22.90 -5.98
CA TYR A 8 -29.42 22.66 -7.31
C TYR A 8 -28.00 22.09 -7.24
N LEU A 9 -27.15 22.65 -6.38
CA LEU A 9 -25.77 22.15 -6.20
C LEU A 9 -25.76 20.70 -5.69
N ASN A 10 -26.61 20.36 -4.75
CA ASN A 10 -26.75 19.00 -4.24
C ASN A 10 -27.25 18.04 -5.34
N THR A 11 -28.21 18.48 -6.15
CA THR A 11 -28.72 17.69 -7.29
C THR A 11 -27.63 17.44 -8.31
N VAL A 12 -26.86 18.46 -8.67
CA VAL A 12 -25.73 18.35 -9.61
C VAL A 12 -24.66 17.39 -9.07
N GLU A 13 -24.33 17.48 -7.79
CA GLU A 13 -23.33 16.57 -7.20
C GLU A 13 -23.82 15.12 -7.14
N SER A 14 -25.10 14.92 -6.82
CA SER A 14 -25.74 13.60 -6.87
C SER A 14 -25.67 13.00 -8.27
N ILE A 15 -26.02 13.79 -9.31
CA ILE A 15 -25.93 13.33 -10.71
C ILE A 15 -24.49 13.02 -11.10
N LYS A 16 -23.53 13.82 -10.73
CA LYS A 16 -22.10 13.55 -11.00
C LYS A 16 -21.64 12.25 -10.34
N GLN A 17 -22.07 11.98 -9.12
CA GLN A 17 -21.77 10.73 -8.41
C GLN A 17 -22.37 9.53 -9.14
N GLU A 18 -23.62 9.62 -9.59
CA GLU A 18 -24.27 8.57 -10.38
C GLU A 18 -23.56 8.32 -11.72
N ILE A 19 -23.15 9.38 -12.41
CA ILE A 19 -22.39 9.25 -13.68
C ILE A 19 -21.05 8.52 -13.41
N ARG A 20 -20.30 8.94 -12.39
CA ARG A 20 -19.04 8.29 -12.02
C ARG A 20 -19.24 6.83 -11.64
N ALA A 21 -20.26 6.53 -10.85
CA ALA A 21 -20.60 5.18 -10.45
C ALA A 21 -20.99 4.31 -11.66
N ALA A 22 -21.77 4.85 -12.61
CA ALA A 22 -22.13 4.14 -13.84
C ALA A 22 -20.91 3.87 -14.73
N GLN A 23 -20.02 4.85 -14.91
CA GLN A 23 -18.77 4.68 -15.63
C GLN A 23 -17.85 3.63 -15.00
N TYR A 24 -17.74 3.64 -13.66
CA TYR A 24 -16.98 2.63 -12.94
C TYR A 24 -17.58 1.23 -13.15
N ARG A 25 -18.89 1.06 -12.96
CA ARG A 25 -19.56 -0.23 -13.19
C ARG A 25 -19.36 -0.76 -14.62
N ALA A 26 -19.47 0.12 -15.62
CA ALA A 26 -19.22 -0.23 -17.02
C ALA A 26 -17.77 -0.71 -17.23
N SER A 27 -16.79 0.01 -16.68
CA SER A 27 -15.37 -0.36 -16.78
C SER A 27 -15.08 -1.71 -16.15
N VAL A 28 -15.62 -1.97 -14.96
CA VAL A 28 -15.47 -3.27 -14.26
C VAL A 28 -16.12 -4.40 -15.06
N SER A 29 -17.31 -4.16 -15.64
CA SER A 29 -18.00 -5.15 -16.47
C SER A 29 -17.21 -5.52 -17.72
N VAL A 30 -16.67 -4.53 -18.44
CA VAL A 30 -15.82 -4.76 -19.63
C VAL A 30 -14.55 -5.53 -19.26
N ASN A 31 -13.90 -5.18 -18.16
CA ASN A 31 -12.72 -5.89 -17.68
C ASN A 31 -13.03 -7.36 -17.33
N ARG A 32 -14.16 -7.60 -16.67
CA ARG A 32 -14.62 -8.94 -16.32
C ARG A 32 -14.84 -9.81 -17.54
N GLU A 33 -15.55 -9.31 -18.57
CA GLU A 33 -15.78 -10.01 -19.82
C GLU A 33 -14.46 -10.33 -20.54
N LEU A 34 -13.52 -9.39 -20.55
CA LEU A 34 -12.19 -9.61 -21.10
C LEU A 34 -11.44 -10.73 -20.38
N LEU A 35 -11.50 -10.77 -19.06
CA LEU A 35 -10.83 -11.81 -18.26
C LEU A 35 -11.49 -13.18 -18.44
N LEU A 36 -12.81 -13.25 -18.60
CA LEU A 36 -13.52 -14.48 -18.95
C LEU A 36 -13.07 -14.99 -20.33
N LEU A 37 -12.99 -14.11 -21.31
CA LEU A 37 -12.47 -14.48 -22.64
C LEU A 37 -11.03 -15.01 -22.53
N TYR A 38 -10.16 -14.35 -21.78
CA TYR A 38 -8.77 -14.76 -21.59
C TYR A 38 -8.66 -16.10 -20.86
N HIS A 39 -9.51 -16.35 -19.88
CA HIS A 39 -9.63 -17.62 -19.17
C HIS A 39 -10.05 -18.75 -20.12
N THR A 40 -11.07 -18.52 -20.95
CA THR A 40 -11.55 -19.50 -21.95
C THR A 40 -10.46 -19.84 -22.97
N ILE A 41 -9.77 -18.83 -23.49
CA ILE A 41 -8.62 -19.01 -24.42
C ILE A 41 -7.52 -19.80 -23.69
N GLY A 42 -7.22 -19.45 -22.44
CA GLY A 42 -6.21 -20.11 -21.63
C GLY A 42 -6.52 -21.60 -21.41
N ASN A 43 -7.77 -21.94 -21.08
CA ASN A 43 -8.23 -23.33 -20.95
C ASN A 43 -8.10 -24.10 -22.26
N THR A 44 -8.47 -23.49 -23.38
CA THR A 44 -8.32 -24.08 -24.72
C THR A 44 -6.85 -24.36 -25.03
N ILE A 45 -5.93 -23.43 -24.74
CA ILE A 45 -4.50 -23.63 -24.93
C ILE A 45 -3.99 -24.78 -24.03
N ASN A 46 -4.41 -24.83 -22.77
CA ASN A 46 -4.00 -25.87 -21.82
C ASN A 46 -4.48 -27.25 -22.23
N ALA A 47 -5.70 -27.38 -22.79
CA ALA A 47 -6.22 -28.62 -23.33
C ALA A 47 -5.40 -29.15 -24.53
N HIS A 48 -4.67 -28.28 -25.23
CA HIS A 48 -3.84 -28.63 -26.39
C HIS A 48 -2.33 -28.63 -26.09
N LYS A 49 -1.92 -28.68 -24.81
CA LYS A 49 -0.50 -28.60 -24.35
C LYS A 49 0.43 -29.61 -25.04
N THR A 50 -0.06 -30.78 -25.49
CA THR A 50 0.71 -31.81 -26.18
C THR A 50 1.21 -31.40 -27.57
N ARG A 51 0.66 -30.29 -28.16
CA ARG A 51 1.02 -29.80 -29.49
C ARG A 51 2.24 -28.88 -29.54
N GLY A 52 2.85 -28.55 -28.39
CA GLY A 52 4.09 -27.79 -28.29
C GLY A 52 3.97 -26.29 -28.53
N SER A 53 5.10 -25.55 -28.49
CA SER A 53 5.18 -24.09 -28.62
C SER A 53 4.65 -23.57 -29.98
N LYS A 54 4.82 -24.37 -31.07
CA LYS A 54 4.34 -24.03 -32.40
C LYS A 54 2.82 -23.79 -32.46
N PHE A 55 2.04 -24.51 -31.64
CA PHE A 55 0.60 -24.30 -31.54
C PHE A 55 0.23 -22.86 -31.15
N ILE A 56 0.87 -22.30 -30.11
CA ILE A 56 0.59 -20.93 -29.65
C ILE A 56 1.05 -19.91 -30.68
N GLU A 57 2.16 -20.15 -31.38
CA GLU A 57 2.67 -19.28 -32.44
C GLU A 57 1.70 -19.22 -33.61
N SER A 58 1.22 -20.39 -34.10
CA SER A 58 0.21 -20.48 -35.14
C SER A 58 -1.10 -19.83 -34.72
N LEU A 59 -1.59 -20.12 -33.51
CA LEU A 59 -2.80 -19.50 -32.95
C LEU A 59 -2.69 -17.97 -32.91
N SER A 60 -1.56 -17.41 -32.49
CA SER A 60 -1.32 -15.97 -32.49
C SER A 60 -1.37 -15.37 -33.90
N ALA A 61 -0.79 -16.05 -34.89
CA ALA A 61 -0.79 -15.61 -36.28
C ALA A 61 -2.19 -15.66 -36.89
N ASP A 62 -2.94 -16.74 -36.68
CA ASP A 62 -4.29 -16.93 -37.19
C ASP A 62 -5.28 -15.92 -36.59
N ILE A 63 -5.20 -15.66 -35.26
CA ILE A 63 -6.02 -14.62 -34.61
C ILE A 63 -5.72 -13.25 -35.20
N LYS A 64 -4.43 -12.91 -35.39
CA LYS A 64 -4.03 -11.64 -35.98
C LYS A 64 -4.52 -11.48 -37.42
N LEU A 65 -4.57 -12.56 -38.20
CA LEU A 65 -5.11 -12.55 -39.57
C LEU A 65 -6.62 -12.35 -39.56
N ALA A 66 -7.35 -13.01 -38.66
CA ALA A 66 -8.80 -12.91 -38.56
C ALA A 66 -9.28 -11.57 -37.97
N PHE A 67 -8.48 -11.00 -37.04
CA PHE A 67 -8.80 -9.77 -36.30
C PHE A 67 -7.61 -8.80 -36.34
N PRO A 68 -7.30 -8.17 -37.46
CA PRO A 68 -6.09 -7.36 -37.64
C PRO A 68 -6.03 -6.14 -36.72
N ASP A 69 -7.18 -5.58 -36.34
CA ASP A 69 -7.30 -4.42 -35.44
C ASP A 69 -7.30 -4.82 -33.95
N ALA A 70 -7.42 -6.11 -33.63
CA ALA A 70 -7.45 -6.56 -32.25
C ALA A 70 -6.03 -6.64 -31.65
N SER A 71 -5.86 -6.06 -30.47
CA SER A 71 -4.63 -6.15 -29.69
C SER A 71 -4.77 -7.19 -28.57
N GLY A 72 -3.62 -7.64 -28.02
CA GLY A 72 -3.64 -8.49 -26.84
C GLY A 72 -3.49 -10.00 -27.12
N TYR A 73 -3.31 -10.43 -28.38
CA TYR A 73 -3.19 -11.87 -28.73
C TYR A 73 -1.78 -12.26 -29.17
N SER A 74 -0.75 -11.57 -28.68
CA SER A 74 0.64 -11.98 -28.92
C SER A 74 0.94 -13.34 -28.23
N VAL A 75 1.94 -14.06 -28.75
CA VAL A 75 2.41 -15.33 -28.18
C VAL A 75 2.67 -15.22 -26.66
N ARG A 76 3.28 -14.10 -26.23
CA ARG A 76 3.53 -13.84 -24.81
C ARG A 76 2.19 -13.76 -24.05
N ASN A 77 1.24 -13.00 -24.55
CA ASN A 77 -0.03 -12.81 -23.86
C ASN A 77 -0.89 -14.08 -23.84
N LEU A 78 -0.89 -14.87 -24.92
CA LEU A 78 -1.54 -16.19 -24.95
C LEU A 78 -0.95 -17.15 -23.90
N LYS A 79 0.38 -17.10 -23.65
CA LYS A 79 1.01 -17.85 -22.55
C LYS A 79 0.53 -17.36 -21.17
N TYR A 80 0.33 -16.05 -21.00
CA TYR A 80 -0.27 -15.53 -19.76
C TYR A 80 -1.73 -15.94 -19.57
N MET A 81 -2.53 -15.99 -20.63
CA MET A 81 -3.89 -16.52 -20.57
C MET A 81 -3.90 -17.98 -20.11
N ALA A 82 -2.99 -18.81 -20.67
CA ALA A 82 -2.83 -20.20 -20.22
C ALA A 82 -2.40 -20.30 -18.74
N LYS A 83 -1.47 -19.45 -18.28
CA LYS A 83 -1.03 -19.38 -16.89
C LYS A 83 -2.16 -18.92 -15.96
N PHE A 84 -2.97 -17.95 -16.40
CA PHE A 84 -4.12 -17.44 -15.67
C PHE A 84 -5.18 -18.53 -15.47
N ALA A 85 -5.54 -19.25 -16.53
CA ALA A 85 -6.50 -20.34 -16.45
C ALA A 85 -6.04 -21.50 -15.55
N LEU A 86 -4.73 -21.77 -15.45
CA LEU A 86 -4.19 -22.75 -14.50
C LEU A 86 -4.20 -22.24 -13.06
N ALA A 87 -4.01 -20.93 -12.86
CA ALA A 87 -4.01 -20.34 -11.53
C ALA A 87 -5.43 -20.18 -10.94
N TYR A 88 -6.44 -20.09 -11.82
CA TYR A 88 -7.86 -19.93 -11.49
C TYR A 88 -8.68 -20.93 -12.32
N PRO A 89 -8.69 -22.23 -11.94
CA PRO A 89 -9.27 -23.27 -12.76
C PRO A 89 -10.79 -23.15 -12.96
N ASP A 90 -11.48 -22.58 -11.98
CA ASP A 90 -12.93 -22.42 -11.99
C ASP A 90 -13.31 -20.99 -12.40
N GLU A 91 -14.45 -20.84 -13.08
CA GLU A 91 -14.98 -19.51 -13.45
C GLU A 91 -15.43 -18.67 -12.24
N GLU A 92 -15.44 -19.23 -11.04
CA GLU A 92 -15.74 -18.52 -9.78
C GLU A 92 -14.76 -17.38 -9.49
N PHE A 93 -13.58 -17.33 -10.16
CA PHE A 93 -12.66 -16.20 -10.05
C PHE A 93 -13.32 -14.85 -10.41
N VAL A 94 -14.39 -14.84 -11.20
CA VAL A 94 -15.14 -13.63 -11.55
C VAL A 94 -15.76 -12.93 -10.34
N GLN A 95 -15.94 -13.64 -9.23
CA GLN A 95 -16.40 -13.11 -7.95
C GLN A 95 -15.23 -12.63 -7.07
N GLN A 96 -13.98 -12.92 -7.45
CA GLN A 96 -12.80 -12.60 -6.69
C GLN A 96 -12.22 -11.23 -7.08
N PRO A 97 -11.41 -10.60 -6.22
CA PRO A 97 -10.75 -9.33 -6.50
C PRO A 97 -9.94 -9.31 -7.80
N VAL A 98 -9.38 -10.44 -8.21
CA VAL A 98 -8.60 -10.56 -9.46
C VAL A 98 -9.39 -10.22 -10.72
N ALA A 99 -10.71 -10.38 -10.70
CA ALA A 99 -11.59 -10.00 -11.80
C ALA A 99 -11.88 -8.49 -11.87
N GLN A 100 -11.58 -7.76 -10.81
CA GLN A 100 -11.84 -6.31 -10.72
C GLN A 100 -10.62 -5.48 -11.07
N ILE A 101 -9.42 -6.07 -11.14
CA ILE A 101 -8.18 -5.38 -11.47
C ILE A 101 -7.83 -5.57 -12.94
N PRO A 102 -7.12 -4.60 -13.58
CA PRO A 102 -6.72 -4.69 -14.97
C PRO A 102 -5.84 -5.91 -15.27
N TRP A 103 -5.91 -6.42 -16.51
CA TRP A 103 -5.10 -7.55 -16.96
C TRP A 103 -3.60 -7.42 -16.67
N GLY A 104 -3.04 -6.20 -16.86
CA GLY A 104 -1.63 -5.93 -16.57
C GLY A 104 -1.24 -6.14 -15.12
N HIS A 105 -2.17 -5.94 -14.17
CA HIS A 105 -1.94 -6.26 -12.75
C HIS A 105 -1.98 -7.78 -12.52
N ASN A 106 -2.93 -8.48 -13.13
CA ASN A 106 -3.00 -9.94 -13.06
C ASN A 106 -1.71 -10.61 -13.58
N THR A 107 -1.13 -10.12 -14.68
CA THR A 107 0.15 -10.64 -15.18
C THR A 107 1.29 -10.45 -14.19
N VAL A 108 1.35 -9.33 -13.46
CA VAL A 108 2.34 -9.10 -12.39
C VAL A 108 2.13 -10.07 -11.24
N LEU A 109 0.90 -10.23 -10.77
CA LEU A 109 0.58 -11.17 -9.68
C LEU A 109 1.01 -12.60 -10.04
N LEU A 110 0.72 -13.03 -11.27
CA LEU A 110 1.11 -14.36 -11.75
C LEU A 110 2.61 -14.55 -11.89
N ASP A 111 3.36 -13.51 -12.21
CA ASP A 111 4.81 -13.60 -12.39
C ASP A 111 5.57 -13.59 -11.08
N LYS A 112 5.13 -12.74 -10.14
CA LYS A 112 5.88 -12.48 -8.92
C LYS A 112 5.43 -13.31 -7.72
N LEU A 113 4.22 -13.89 -7.75
CA LEU A 113 3.63 -14.56 -6.60
C LEU A 113 3.21 -16.00 -6.94
N SER A 114 3.59 -16.94 -6.08
CA SER A 114 3.21 -18.35 -6.19
C SER A 114 1.97 -18.72 -5.37
N SER A 115 1.75 -18.07 -4.20
CA SER A 115 0.61 -18.32 -3.32
C SER A 115 -0.68 -17.72 -3.87
N PRO A 116 -1.78 -18.50 -3.98
CA PRO A 116 -3.10 -17.97 -4.32
C PRO A 116 -3.60 -16.92 -3.32
N GLU A 117 -3.38 -17.14 -2.02
CA GLU A 117 -3.81 -16.27 -0.93
C GLU A 117 -3.13 -14.91 -1.05
N GLU A 118 -1.83 -14.92 -1.30
CA GLU A 118 -1.04 -13.69 -1.47
C GLU A 118 -1.49 -12.92 -2.71
N ARG A 119 -1.78 -13.61 -3.82
CA ARG A 119 -2.33 -12.97 -5.03
C ARG A 119 -3.68 -12.29 -4.78
N LEU A 120 -4.59 -12.96 -4.04
CA LEU A 120 -5.88 -12.38 -3.68
C LEU A 120 -5.71 -11.14 -2.80
N TRP A 121 -4.88 -11.23 -1.78
CA TRP A 121 -4.59 -10.10 -0.89
C TRP A 121 -4.04 -8.88 -1.64
N TYR A 122 -3.08 -9.09 -2.54
CA TYR A 122 -2.56 -7.97 -3.34
C TYR A 122 -3.61 -7.41 -4.33
N ALA A 123 -4.48 -8.26 -4.87
CA ALA A 123 -5.59 -7.79 -5.72
C ALA A 123 -6.56 -6.90 -4.94
N GLU A 124 -6.90 -7.26 -3.70
CA GLU A 124 -7.69 -6.42 -2.79
C GLU A 124 -6.99 -5.08 -2.54
N LYS A 125 -5.68 -5.10 -2.24
CA LYS A 125 -4.90 -3.88 -2.02
C LYS A 125 -4.81 -2.99 -3.25
N VAL A 126 -4.78 -3.55 -4.45
CA VAL A 126 -4.87 -2.77 -5.70
C VAL A 126 -6.20 -2.03 -5.78
N ILE A 127 -7.31 -2.69 -5.44
CA ILE A 127 -8.65 -2.08 -5.45
C ILE A 127 -8.77 -0.99 -4.39
N GLU A 128 -8.39 -1.30 -3.15
CA GLU A 128 -8.47 -0.38 -2.01
C GLU A 128 -7.66 0.90 -2.23
N ASN A 129 -6.46 0.75 -2.79
CA ASN A 129 -5.49 1.84 -2.88
C ASN A 129 -5.40 2.47 -4.28
N GLY A 130 -6.07 1.91 -5.28
CA GLY A 130 -5.98 2.38 -6.66
C GLY A 130 -4.57 2.29 -7.25
N TRP A 131 -3.77 1.29 -6.87
CA TRP A 131 -2.38 1.19 -7.29
C TRP A 131 -2.21 1.04 -8.79
N SER A 132 -1.27 1.78 -9.35
CA SER A 132 -0.75 1.50 -10.69
C SER A 132 0.04 0.19 -10.69
N ARG A 133 0.28 -0.36 -11.90
CA ARG A 133 1.10 -1.55 -12.08
C ARG A 133 2.49 -1.43 -11.43
N ASN A 134 3.13 -0.27 -11.55
CA ASN A 134 4.47 -0.04 -10.99
C ASN A 134 4.44 0.02 -9.46
N VAL A 135 3.42 0.64 -8.87
CA VAL A 135 3.22 0.64 -7.41
C VAL A 135 2.99 -0.78 -6.90
N LEU A 136 2.17 -1.59 -7.59
CA LEU A 136 1.97 -3.00 -7.23
C LEU A 136 3.30 -3.79 -7.25
N ILE A 137 4.11 -3.63 -8.29
CA ILE A 137 5.43 -4.28 -8.39
C ILE A 137 6.29 -3.90 -7.18
N HIS A 138 6.40 -2.61 -6.89
CA HIS A 138 7.17 -2.08 -5.77
C HIS A 138 6.70 -2.65 -4.42
N GLN A 139 5.38 -2.70 -4.18
CA GLN A 139 4.82 -3.24 -2.94
C GLN A 139 5.07 -4.76 -2.78
N ILE A 140 5.03 -5.52 -3.88
CA ILE A 140 5.37 -6.94 -3.87
C ILE A 140 6.86 -7.13 -3.56
N GLU A 141 7.76 -6.40 -4.22
CA GLU A 141 9.20 -6.46 -4.02
C GLU A 141 9.60 -6.02 -2.61
N GLY A 142 8.91 -5.03 -2.06
CA GLY A 142 9.03 -4.60 -0.66
C GLY A 142 8.43 -5.59 0.35
N GLY A 143 7.84 -6.72 -0.07
CA GLY A 143 7.29 -7.73 0.83
C GLY A 143 6.13 -7.22 1.69
N LEU A 144 5.24 -6.40 1.12
CA LEU A 144 4.17 -5.76 1.89
C LEU A 144 3.25 -6.78 2.57
N TYR A 145 2.94 -7.90 1.91
CA TYR A 145 2.11 -8.97 2.50
C TYR A 145 2.69 -9.48 3.82
N GLN A 146 4.01 -9.75 3.84
CA GLN A 146 4.71 -10.23 5.03
C GLN A 146 4.72 -9.18 6.14
N ARG A 147 4.94 -7.91 5.80
CA ARG A 147 5.03 -6.80 6.75
C ARG A 147 3.67 -6.34 7.30
N GLN A 148 2.61 -6.47 6.52
CA GLN A 148 1.29 -5.97 6.89
C GLN A 148 0.30 -7.06 7.31
N ALA A 149 0.26 -8.19 6.61
CA ALA A 149 -0.70 -9.25 6.88
C ALA A 149 -0.17 -10.33 7.85
N ILE A 150 1.13 -10.66 7.75
CA ILE A 150 1.72 -11.79 8.49
C ILE A 150 2.47 -11.34 9.75
N ALA A 151 3.15 -10.19 9.71
CA ALA A 151 3.98 -9.74 10.83
C ALA A 151 3.18 -9.58 12.13
N SER A 152 3.73 -10.08 13.21
CA SER A 152 3.23 -9.80 14.56
C SER A 152 3.45 -8.31 14.87
N LYS A 153 2.41 -7.64 15.35
CA LYS A 153 2.42 -6.21 15.64
C LYS A 153 2.33 -5.98 17.14
N ILE A 154 3.22 -5.13 17.64
CA ILE A 154 3.26 -4.81 19.07
C ILE A 154 2.46 -3.54 19.30
N THR A 155 1.30 -3.70 19.89
CA THR A 155 0.36 -2.60 20.18
C THR A 155 -0.42 -2.86 21.47
N ASN A 156 -1.03 -1.81 21.99
CA ASN A 156 -2.07 -1.92 23.02
C ASN A 156 -3.46 -1.53 22.48
N PHE A 157 -3.66 -1.56 21.16
CA PHE A 157 -4.88 -1.07 20.51
C PHE A 157 -6.14 -1.78 20.99
N GLU A 158 -6.12 -3.11 21.15
CA GLU A 158 -7.27 -3.88 21.64
C GLU A 158 -7.72 -3.45 23.04
N ALA A 159 -6.80 -3.02 23.88
CA ALA A 159 -7.08 -2.54 25.23
C ALA A 159 -7.52 -1.07 25.29
N ARG A 160 -7.28 -0.30 24.24
CA ARG A 160 -7.42 1.18 24.27
C ARG A 160 -8.37 1.74 23.21
N LEU A 161 -8.75 0.96 22.22
CA LEU A 161 -9.66 1.36 21.14
C LEU A 161 -10.90 0.46 21.13
N PRO A 162 -12.04 0.96 20.64
CA PRO A 162 -13.18 0.12 20.29
C PRO A 162 -12.76 -0.97 19.29
N ALA A 163 -13.38 -2.15 19.34
CA ALA A 163 -12.96 -3.32 18.57
C ALA A 163 -12.80 -3.05 17.06
N SER A 164 -13.78 -2.38 16.43
CA SER A 164 -13.72 -2.04 15.01
C SER A 164 -12.59 -1.08 14.64
N GLN A 165 -12.23 -0.17 15.54
CA GLN A 165 -11.11 0.75 15.34
C GLN A 165 -9.77 0.07 15.58
N SER A 166 -9.68 -0.78 16.61
CA SER A 166 -8.48 -1.56 16.88
C SER A 166 -8.12 -2.45 15.69
N GLU A 167 -9.11 -3.15 15.13
CA GLU A 167 -8.92 -3.99 13.94
C GLU A 167 -8.42 -3.17 12.75
N LEU A 168 -9.08 -2.05 12.44
CA LEU A 168 -8.68 -1.18 11.33
C LEU A 168 -7.29 -0.56 11.54
N ALA A 169 -6.96 -0.14 12.76
CA ALA A 169 -5.63 0.38 13.09
C ALA A 169 -4.55 -0.70 12.92
N LEU A 170 -4.81 -1.93 13.36
CA LEU A 170 -3.91 -3.06 13.17
C LEU A 170 -3.71 -3.40 11.69
N GLN A 171 -4.75 -3.35 10.88
CA GLN A 171 -4.66 -3.61 9.44
C GLN A 171 -3.83 -2.56 8.70
N THR A 172 -3.82 -1.30 9.16
CA THR A 172 -3.02 -0.23 8.53
C THR A 172 -1.56 -0.26 8.95
N MET A 173 -1.24 -0.83 10.10
CA MET A 173 0.12 -0.87 10.64
C MET A 173 0.99 -1.90 9.90
N LYS A 174 2.28 -1.59 9.76
CA LYS A 174 3.32 -2.45 9.17
C LYS A 174 4.46 -2.68 10.14
N ASP A 175 5.13 -3.80 10.03
CA ASP A 175 6.35 -4.08 10.77
C ASP A 175 7.28 -5.02 9.96
N PRO A 176 8.42 -4.52 9.48
CA PRO A 176 8.90 -3.12 9.55
C PRO A 176 8.25 -2.19 8.50
N TYR A 177 8.39 -0.88 8.69
CA TYR A 177 8.23 0.12 7.63
C TYR A 177 9.48 0.16 6.75
N LEU A 178 9.31 0.45 5.44
CA LEU A 178 10.41 0.57 4.49
C LEU A 178 10.51 1.99 3.96
N PHE A 179 11.67 2.62 4.20
CA PHE A 179 11.99 3.96 3.71
C PHE A 179 13.11 3.85 2.67
N ASP A 180 12.81 3.21 1.54
CA ASP A 180 13.77 2.95 0.45
C ASP A 180 14.13 4.20 -0.38
N PHE A 181 13.38 5.27 -0.20
CA PHE A 181 13.62 6.56 -0.83
C PHE A 181 14.56 7.49 -0.02
N ILE A 182 14.95 7.09 1.19
CA ILE A 182 15.92 7.82 1.99
C ILE A 182 17.33 7.38 1.58
N PRO A 183 18.22 8.32 1.19
CA PRO A 183 19.62 7.98 0.89
C PRO A 183 20.31 7.35 2.11
N LEU A 184 20.92 6.17 1.91
CA LEU A 184 21.74 5.53 2.95
C LEU A 184 22.95 6.43 3.26
N LYS A 185 23.01 6.90 4.50
CA LYS A 185 24.16 7.60 5.05
C LYS A 185 24.51 6.97 6.40
N GLU A 186 25.80 6.86 6.67
CA GLU A 186 26.27 6.45 7.99
C GLU A 186 25.93 7.53 9.03
N ASN A 187 25.51 7.12 10.22
CA ASN A 187 25.25 7.99 11.37
C ASN A 187 24.18 9.09 11.15
N MET A 188 23.10 8.79 10.44
CA MET A 188 21.97 9.72 10.32
C MET A 188 21.33 9.97 11.70
N LEU A 189 21.09 11.24 12.01
CA LEU A 189 20.34 11.67 13.19
C LEU A 189 18.82 11.55 12.91
N GLU A 190 17.99 11.52 13.95
CA GLU A 190 16.52 11.50 13.84
C GLU A 190 16.02 12.61 12.92
N ARG A 191 16.54 13.82 13.09
CA ARG A 191 16.22 14.99 12.27
C ARG A 191 16.55 14.81 10.79
N ASP A 192 17.63 14.11 10.45
CA ASP A 192 18.03 13.87 9.06
C ASP A 192 17.04 12.91 8.37
N ILE A 193 16.60 11.89 9.10
CA ILE A 193 15.60 10.93 8.63
C ILE A 193 14.26 11.63 8.45
N GLU A 194 13.81 12.38 9.45
CA GLU A 194 12.58 13.18 9.39
C GLU A 194 12.56 14.10 8.17
N GLN A 195 13.62 14.90 7.97
CA GLN A 195 13.71 15.80 6.83
C GLN A 195 13.70 15.06 5.48
N ALA A 196 14.34 13.89 5.40
CA ALA A 196 14.32 13.06 4.20
C ALA A 196 12.92 12.48 3.93
N LEU A 197 12.18 12.06 4.97
CA LEU A 197 10.79 11.61 4.86
C LEU A 197 9.86 12.72 4.35
N VAL A 198 9.98 13.91 4.92
CA VAL A 198 9.14 15.06 4.54
C VAL A 198 9.48 15.57 3.14
N LYS A 199 10.75 15.52 2.75
CA LYS A 199 11.19 15.91 1.39
C LYS A 199 10.49 15.09 0.32
N ASP A 200 10.18 13.82 0.58
CA ASP A 200 9.43 12.96 -0.33
C ASP A 200 8.16 12.43 0.35
N VAL A 201 7.32 13.37 0.83
CA VAL A 201 6.08 13.06 1.54
C VAL A 201 5.14 12.16 0.73
N THR A 202 5.21 12.20 -0.60
CA THR A 202 4.41 11.32 -1.46
C THR A 202 4.79 9.86 -1.26
N LYS A 203 6.08 9.54 -1.20
CA LYS A 203 6.54 8.17 -0.94
C LYS A 203 6.29 7.75 0.50
N LEU A 204 6.44 8.68 1.45
CA LEU A 204 6.05 8.42 2.83
C LEU A 204 4.56 8.05 2.94
N LEU A 205 3.67 8.81 2.28
CA LEU A 205 2.24 8.50 2.26
C LEU A 205 1.93 7.16 1.58
N LEU A 206 2.65 6.80 0.51
CA LEU A 206 2.53 5.49 -0.12
C LEU A 206 2.96 4.36 0.82
N GLU A 207 4.03 4.56 1.60
CA GLU A 207 4.45 3.58 2.60
C GLU A 207 3.47 3.54 3.79
N LEU A 208 2.95 4.65 4.27
CA LEU A 208 1.94 4.65 5.34
C LEU A 208 0.63 3.97 4.89
N GLY A 209 0.23 4.16 3.64
CA GLY A 209 -1.00 3.61 3.06
C GLY A 209 -2.11 4.65 2.88
N THR A 210 -3.30 4.19 2.48
CA THR A 210 -4.45 5.07 2.22
C THR A 210 -5.01 5.68 3.50
N GLY A 211 -5.64 6.83 3.33
CA GLY A 211 -6.34 7.53 4.40
C GLY A 211 -5.46 8.47 5.22
N PHE A 212 -4.15 8.48 5.05
CA PHE A 212 -3.27 9.41 5.76
C PHE A 212 -3.22 10.78 5.07
N ALA A 213 -3.46 11.84 5.84
CA ALA A 213 -3.25 13.23 5.46
C ALA A 213 -2.13 13.82 6.32
N PHE A 214 -1.07 14.32 5.69
CA PHE A 214 0.06 14.95 6.38
C PHE A 214 -0.32 16.35 6.89
N LEU A 215 -0.14 16.60 8.18
CA LEU A 215 -0.45 17.87 8.83
C LEU A 215 0.80 18.69 9.12
N GLY A 216 1.95 18.05 9.31
CA GLY A 216 3.21 18.75 9.54
C GLY A 216 4.27 17.88 10.20
N ASN A 217 5.49 18.38 10.15
CA ASN A 217 6.63 17.87 10.91
C ASN A 217 7.07 18.90 11.94
N GLN A 218 7.76 18.46 12.99
CA GLN A 218 8.12 19.28 14.14
C GLN A 218 6.92 20.12 14.59
N TYR A 219 5.77 19.42 14.71
CA TYR A 219 4.50 20.09 14.97
C TYR A 219 4.49 20.63 16.39
N HIS A 220 4.43 21.95 16.49
CA HIS A 220 4.51 22.66 17.76
C HIS A 220 3.23 22.51 18.59
N LEU A 221 3.39 22.13 19.85
CA LEU A 221 2.34 22.13 20.88
C LEU A 221 2.81 22.98 22.07
N ASN A 222 1.96 23.87 22.54
CA ASN A 222 2.19 24.57 23.81
C ASN A 222 1.29 23.94 24.88
N VAL A 223 1.89 23.40 25.94
CA VAL A 223 1.17 22.78 27.06
C VAL A 223 1.64 23.38 28.35
N GLY A 224 0.76 24.12 28.99
CA GLY A 224 1.05 24.76 30.29
C GLY A 224 2.12 25.85 30.24
N GLY A 225 2.45 26.36 29.04
CA GLY A 225 3.49 27.37 28.82
C GLY A 225 4.81 26.77 28.32
N ASP A 226 4.96 25.47 28.33
CA ASP A 226 6.12 24.75 27.77
C ASP A 226 5.87 24.35 26.31
N ASP A 227 6.93 24.42 25.49
CA ASP A 227 6.89 24.11 24.08
C ASP A 227 7.35 22.68 23.81
N PHE A 228 6.54 21.93 23.05
CA PHE A 228 6.81 20.56 22.63
C PHE A 228 6.70 20.43 21.12
N TYR A 229 7.41 19.47 20.55
CA TYR A 229 7.46 19.27 19.11
C TYR A 229 7.28 17.78 18.78
N ILE A 230 6.26 17.50 17.95
CA ILE A 230 5.98 16.17 17.44
C ILE A 230 6.76 15.98 16.13
N ASP A 231 7.47 14.87 15.96
CA ASP A 231 8.26 14.61 14.75
C ASP A 231 7.39 14.69 13.50
N LEU A 232 6.32 13.87 13.42
CA LEU A 232 5.39 13.88 12.30
C LEU A 232 3.94 13.76 12.80
N LEU A 233 3.09 14.67 12.36
CA LEU A 233 1.65 14.65 12.65
C LEU A 233 0.84 14.37 11.38
N PHE A 234 -0.07 13.41 11.47
CA PHE A 234 -1.02 13.04 10.43
C PHE A 234 -2.45 13.06 10.98
N TYR A 235 -3.41 13.08 10.04
CA TYR A 235 -4.79 12.71 10.31
C TYR A 235 -5.17 11.52 9.43
N ASN A 236 -5.78 10.48 9.99
CA ASN A 236 -6.26 9.34 9.23
C ASN A 236 -7.77 9.45 9.00
N LEU A 237 -8.17 9.59 7.74
CA LEU A 237 -9.55 9.79 7.31
C LEU A 237 -10.45 8.59 7.60
N SER A 238 -9.92 7.37 7.47
CA SER A 238 -10.68 6.13 7.70
C SER A 238 -10.89 5.88 9.19
N LEU A 239 -9.86 6.10 9.99
CA LEU A 239 -9.89 5.99 11.45
C LEU A 239 -10.52 7.24 12.11
N ARG A 240 -10.62 8.36 11.39
CA ARG A 240 -11.11 9.65 11.89
C ARG A 240 -10.40 10.07 13.18
N CYS A 241 -9.06 10.00 13.16
CA CYS A 241 -8.23 10.37 14.30
C CYS A 241 -6.89 10.96 13.87
N TYR A 242 -6.26 11.69 14.77
CA TYR A 242 -4.87 12.09 14.60
C TYR A 242 -3.96 10.88 14.78
N VAL A 243 -2.86 10.86 14.03
CA VAL A 243 -1.80 9.87 14.15
C VAL A 243 -0.48 10.61 14.39
N VAL A 244 0.09 10.36 15.56
CA VAL A 244 1.39 10.90 15.98
C VAL A 244 2.46 9.87 15.68
N ILE A 245 3.46 10.23 14.89
CA ILE A 245 4.61 9.36 14.59
C ILE A 245 5.86 9.97 15.23
N GLU A 246 6.53 9.19 16.05
CA GLU A 246 7.83 9.49 16.63
C GLU A 246 8.90 8.57 16.03
N LEU A 247 10.03 9.16 15.65
CA LEU A 247 11.16 8.47 15.02
C LEU A 247 12.30 8.32 16.05
N LYS A 248 12.90 7.13 16.10
CA LYS A 248 14.07 6.87 16.94
C LYS A 248 15.16 6.16 16.12
N THR A 249 16.35 6.70 16.08
CA THR A 249 17.49 6.15 15.30
C THR A 249 18.15 4.94 15.95
N GLY A 250 17.76 4.61 17.17
CA GLY A 250 18.27 3.49 17.97
C GLY A 250 17.26 2.37 18.17
N GLU A 251 17.58 1.50 19.12
CA GLU A 251 16.69 0.48 19.64
C GLU A 251 15.57 1.11 20.47
N PHE A 252 14.40 0.46 20.48
CA PHE A 252 13.27 0.86 21.33
C PHE A 252 13.66 0.92 22.80
N LYS A 253 13.21 1.97 23.48
CA LYS A 253 13.33 2.14 24.93
C LYS A 253 11.99 2.50 25.56
N PRO A 254 11.69 2.01 26.79
CA PRO A 254 10.41 2.28 27.47
C PRO A 254 10.06 3.76 27.63
N GLU A 255 11.06 4.63 27.82
CA GLU A 255 10.86 6.07 27.95
C GLU A 255 10.20 6.72 26.72
N TYR A 256 10.40 6.16 25.52
CA TYR A 256 9.81 6.68 24.29
C TYR A 256 8.29 6.49 24.26
N ALA A 257 7.79 5.36 24.80
CA ALA A 257 6.36 5.12 24.95
C ALA A 257 5.71 6.14 25.89
N GLY A 258 6.40 6.51 26.98
CA GLY A 258 5.95 7.55 27.91
C GLY A 258 5.86 8.92 27.24
N GLN A 259 6.86 9.32 26.46
CA GLN A 259 6.87 10.56 25.68
C GLN A 259 5.70 10.60 24.70
N LEU A 260 5.51 9.54 23.91
CA LEU A 260 4.44 9.44 22.93
C LEU A 260 3.06 9.45 23.60
N ASN A 261 2.89 8.79 24.75
CA ASN A 261 1.65 8.81 25.51
C ASN A 261 1.28 10.24 25.98
N PHE A 262 2.27 11.04 26.36
CA PHE A 262 2.07 12.46 26.67
C PHE A 262 1.63 13.24 25.42
N TYR A 263 2.31 13.09 24.27
CA TYR A 263 1.94 13.78 23.04
C TYR A 263 0.53 13.45 22.57
N LEU A 264 0.12 12.19 22.66
CA LEU A 264 -1.25 11.78 22.35
C LEU A 264 -2.28 12.45 23.27
N SER A 265 -1.95 12.61 24.56
CA SER A 265 -2.82 13.31 25.50
C SER A 265 -2.94 14.80 25.16
N ALA A 266 -1.82 15.44 24.78
CA ALA A 266 -1.81 16.83 24.35
C ALA A 266 -2.57 17.04 23.04
N VAL A 267 -2.38 16.17 22.04
CA VAL A 267 -3.13 16.22 20.77
C VAL A 267 -4.63 16.04 21.01
N ASP A 268 -5.03 15.07 21.83
CA ASP A 268 -6.43 14.88 22.18
C ASP A 268 -7.05 16.09 22.90
N GLY A 269 -6.26 16.77 23.75
CA GLY A 269 -6.73 17.94 24.48
C GLY A 269 -6.76 19.23 23.67
N LEU A 270 -5.83 19.41 22.73
CA LEU A 270 -5.64 20.68 22.02
C LEU A 270 -6.20 20.67 20.58
N LEU A 271 -6.12 19.54 19.89
CA LEU A 271 -6.43 19.48 18.45
C LEU A 271 -7.69 18.68 18.14
N LYS A 272 -7.94 17.57 18.87
CA LYS A 272 -9.04 16.65 18.63
C LYS A 272 -10.40 17.36 18.70
N LYS A 273 -11.29 17.11 17.75
CA LYS A 273 -12.67 17.57 17.74
C LYS A 273 -13.59 16.51 18.36
N GLU A 274 -14.82 16.90 18.69
CA GLU A 274 -15.80 16.04 19.34
C GLU A 274 -16.12 14.78 18.50
N GLN A 275 -16.14 14.92 17.16
CA GLN A 275 -16.40 13.83 16.23
C GLN A 275 -15.19 12.93 15.96
N ASP A 276 -14.01 13.27 16.43
CA ASP A 276 -12.80 12.49 16.22
C ASP A 276 -12.67 11.39 17.27
N HIS A 277 -12.12 10.28 16.83
CA HIS A 277 -11.74 9.18 17.71
C HIS A 277 -10.44 9.48 18.46
N PRO A 278 -10.08 8.70 19.49
CA PRO A 278 -8.81 8.87 20.20
C PRO A 278 -7.62 8.84 19.24
N SER A 279 -6.66 9.74 19.43
CA SER A 279 -5.44 9.80 18.64
C SER A 279 -4.59 8.54 18.85
N ILE A 280 -3.93 8.09 17.80
CA ILE A 280 -3.08 6.89 17.78
C ILE A 280 -1.63 7.30 17.67
N GLY A 281 -0.76 6.65 18.45
CA GLY A 281 0.69 6.81 18.38
C GLY A 281 1.36 5.66 17.62
N LEU A 282 2.34 6.01 16.81
CA LEU A 282 3.22 5.07 16.13
C LEU A 282 4.67 5.43 16.45
N LEU A 283 5.34 4.55 17.19
CA LEU A 283 6.74 4.70 17.51
C LEU A 283 7.57 3.86 16.53
N LEU A 284 8.38 4.52 15.71
CA LEU A 284 9.24 3.90 14.71
C LEU A 284 10.70 3.88 15.20
N CYS A 285 11.23 2.70 15.43
CA CYS A 285 12.59 2.48 15.90
C CYS A 285 13.42 1.72 14.86
N LYS A 286 14.74 1.87 14.89
CA LYS A 286 15.64 1.10 14.03
C LYS A 286 15.60 -0.41 14.36
N SER A 287 15.42 -0.73 15.64
CA SER A 287 15.21 -2.09 16.15
C SER A 287 14.37 -2.06 17.42
N LYS A 288 13.83 -3.21 17.79
CA LYS A 288 13.07 -3.37 19.03
C LYS A 288 13.24 -4.77 19.62
N ASN A 289 13.13 -4.87 20.94
CA ASN A 289 12.87 -6.12 21.62
C ASN A 289 11.37 -6.21 21.88
N ASP A 290 10.74 -7.22 21.29
CA ASP A 290 9.28 -7.36 21.28
C ASP A 290 8.71 -7.44 22.71
N LEU A 291 9.33 -8.24 23.58
CA LEU A 291 8.87 -8.40 24.95
C LEU A 291 9.00 -7.10 25.77
N VAL A 292 10.10 -6.36 25.59
CA VAL A 292 10.30 -5.06 26.25
C VAL A 292 9.24 -4.05 25.78
N ALA A 293 8.94 -4.04 24.49
CA ALA A 293 7.93 -3.16 23.92
C ALA A 293 6.51 -3.53 24.41
N GLU A 294 6.14 -4.82 24.44
CA GLU A 294 4.86 -5.29 25.00
C GLU A 294 4.68 -4.86 26.46
N TYR A 295 5.67 -5.12 27.32
CA TYR A 295 5.59 -4.70 28.73
C TYR A 295 5.48 -3.18 28.89
N SER A 296 6.19 -2.42 28.05
CA SER A 296 6.13 -0.95 28.09
C SER A 296 4.77 -0.38 27.70
N LEU A 297 4.03 -1.07 26.82
CA LEU A 297 2.72 -0.63 26.37
C LEU A 297 1.57 -1.03 27.28
N LYS A 298 1.78 -2.03 28.15
CA LYS A 298 0.71 -2.66 28.96
C LYS A 298 -0.11 -1.67 29.76
N ASP A 299 0.57 -0.71 30.43
CA ASP A 299 -0.08 0.25 31.31
C ASP A 299 -0.22 1.65 30.70
N MET A 300 0.14 1.83 29.41
CA MET A 300 -0.06 3.11 28.71
C MET A 300 -1.54 3.40 28.53
N SER A 301 -1.97 4.64 28.81
CA SER A 301 -3.36 5.04 28.74
C SER A 301 -3.84 5.31 27.31
N LYS A 302 -2.93 5.61 26.40
CA LYS A 302 -3.22 5.95 24.99
C LYS A 302 -2.89 4.78 24.07
N PRO A 303 -3.58 4.69 22.90
CA PRO A 303 -3.32 3.65 21.90
C PRO A 303 -2.00 3.89 21.20
N ILE A 304 -1.03 3.01 21.40
CA ILE A 304 0.33 3.09 20.86
C ILE A 304 0.69 1.77 20.16
N GLY A 305 1.30 1.89 18.98
CA GLY A 305 1.98 0.80 18.28
C GLY A 305 3.48 1.06 18.19
N VAL A 306 4.29 0.02 18.31
CA VAL A 306 5.74 0.06 18.12
C VAL A 306 6.12 -0.79 16.92
N SER A 307 6.85 -0.19 15.98
CA SER A 307 7.30 -0.87 14.78
C SER A 307 8.76 -0.57 14.49
N ALA A 308 9.44 -1.52 13.86
CA ALA A 308 10.73 -1.26 13.29
C ALA A 308 10.60 -0.47 11.98
N TYR A 309 11.67 0.20 11.55
CA TYR A 309 11.81 0.68 10.18
C TYR A 309 13.17 0.28 9.59
N ARG A 310 13.22 0.21 8.25
CA ARG A 310 14.44 -0.06 7.49
C ARG A 310 14.62 1.01 6.42
N ILE A 311 15.85 1.50 6.30
CA ILE A 311 16.28 2.34 5.18
C ILE A 311 17.02 1.38 4.23
N THR A 312 16.38 0.97 3.15
CA THR A 312 16.94 0.02 2.18
C THR A 312 16.75 0.57 0.79
N SER A 313 17.76 0.46 -0.06
CA SER A 313 17.61 0.73 -1.49
C SER A 313 16.93 -0.47 -2.17
N CYS A 314 15.63 -0.58 -2.11
CA CYS A 314 14.89 -1.48 -3.00
C CYS A 314 14.72 -0.82 -4.36
N LEU A 315 15.70 -0.97 -5.24
CA LEU A 315 15.48 -0.73 -6.65
C LEU A 315 14.76 -1.95 -7.24
N PRO A 316 13.66 -1.76 -8.01
CA PRO A 316 13.06 -2.85 -8.77
C PRO A 316 14.13 -3.56 -9.60
N GLU A 317 14.15 -4.90 -9.64
CA GLU A 317 15.15 -5.69 -10.39
C GLU A 317 15.31 -5.25 -11.85
N GLU A 318 14.26 -4.69 -12.46
CA GLU A 318 14.30 -4.14 -13.82
C GLU A 318 15.16 -2.86 -13.91
N PHE A 319 15.28 -2.09 -12.82
CA PHE A 319 16.13 -0.90 -12.77
C PHE A 319 17.55 -1.23 -12.33
N GLU A 320 17.77 -2.21 -11.46
CA GLU A 320 19.13 -2.68 -11.13
C GLU A 320 19.88 -3.19 -12.37
N LYS A 321 19.18 -3.87 -13.29
CA LYS A 321 19.76 -4.37 -14.54
C LYS A 321 19.99 -3.29 -15.61
N GLN A 322 19.38 -2.11 -15.48
CA GLN A 322 19.51 -0.99 -16.41
C GLN A 322 20.46 0.10 -15.91
N LEU A 323 20.79 0.12 -14.63
CA LEU A 323 21.76 1.03 -14.09
C LEU A 323 23.17 0.50 -14.36
N PRO A 324 24.09 1.31 -14.96
CA PRO A 324 25.47 0.92 -15.08
C PRO A 324 26.06 0.71 -13.68
N SER A 325 26.85 -0.35 -13.51
CA SER A 325 27.52 -0.61 -12.24
C SER A 325 28.43 0.59 -11.87
N VAL A 326 28.73 0.74 -10.57
CA VAL A 326 29.65 1.78 -10.10
C VAL A 326 30.98 1.71 -10.87
N GLU A 327 31.43 0.50 -11.23
CA GLU A 327 32.64 0.25 -12.04
C GLU A 327 32.48 0.75 -13.48
N ASP A 328 31.29 0.61 -14.09
CA ASP A 328 31.01 1.12 -15.44
C ASP A 328 30.89 2.64 -15.46
N LEU A 329 30.39 3.26 -14.39
CA LEU A 329 30.38 4.71 -14.24
C LEU A 329 31.80 5.27 -14.04
N GLN A 330 32.63 4.61 -13.24
CA GLN A 330 34.02 4.99 -13.04
C GLN A 330 34.87 4.91 -14.33
N LYS A 331 34.60 3.90 -15.18
CA LYS A 331 35.29 3.76 -16.50
C LYS A 331 34.87 4.82 -17.53
N ARG A 332 33.72 5.48 -17.35
CA ARG A 332 33.23 6.55 -18.24
C ARG A 332 33.68 7.95 -17.83
N ILE A 333 34.22 8.12 -16.63
CA ILE A 333 34.63 9.39 -16.06
C ILE A 333 36.17 9.53 -16.12
N LEU A 334 36.88 8.46 -16.38
CA LEU A 334 38.33 8.42 -16.70
C LEU A 334 38.57 8.30 -18.20
#